data_b72b5b24f72f145195a9b3baffa8714e
#
_entry.id   b72b5b24f72f145195a9b3baffa8714e
#
_cell.length_a   1.000
_cell.length_b   1.000
_cell.length_c   1.000
_cell.angle_alpha   90.00
_cell.angle_beta   90.00
_cell.angle_gamma   90.00
#
_symmetry.space_group_name_H-M   'P 1'
#
loop_
_entity.id
_entity.type
_entity.pdbx_description
1 polymer ?
#
loop_
_entity_poly.entity_id
_entity_poly.type
_entity_poly.pdbx_seq_one_letter_code
_entity_poly.pdbx_strand_id
1 'polypeptide(L)'
;MASKPASKSRFFSHTTQPHVYAIEESNRIEKPDVEYFCNGKLELKDAMQTILTQLYDAKEYGSILTITPQDWDALYARFDEVADEFSFHRESIRKKLLPLVQVAQTLAQKYDVVVTNPPYMGSSGMGAKLAEYVKKNYPDSKSDLFAVFIEVCARMAKANAYQSMITQHAWMFLSSFEKLREKMMLTETISMAHLGARAFEEIGGEVVQTTAFVRCANHIDGYKGTYCRLIEPTTQQGKEDMFLAGENRYTANQDNFAKIPGSPVAYWIGQDVFRVFSEKSVRDYAEPRHGMSTGNNDVCLKLWFEINRRKICFDASSLEEFDSSNCKFAPYKKGGSFRLWYGNNDYVIAYDKKSRQIMESLPGYRSSSTGFFFKPSINWSDVSTSAFGMRVSPRGFAFDGRGASMFCNNDVMMYIAALL
;
A
#
# COMPACT_ATOMS: atom_id res chain seq x y z
N MET A 1 -20.59 -5.63 -19.25
CA MET A 1 -21.68 -4.74 -19.75
C MET A 1 -21.92 -5.04 -21.21
N ALA A 2 -23.05 -5.67 -21.54
CA ALA A 2 -23.42 -5.85 -22.93
C ALA A 2 -23.77 -4.49 -23.50
N SER A 3 -23.00 -4.01 -24.46
CA SER A 3 -23.31 -2.80 -25.22
C SER A 3 -24.69 -2.95 -25.86
N LYS A 4 -25.61 -2.02 -25.60
CA LYS A 4 -26.84 -1.92 -26.39
C LYS A 4 -26.44 -1.87 -27.87
N PRO A 5 -27.11 -2.60 -28.75
CA PRO A 5 -26.81 -2.53 -30.17
C PRO A 5 -26.96 -1.09 -30.64
N ALA A 6 -25.87 -0.49 -31.08
CA ALA A 6 -25.88 0.85 -31.62
C ALA A 6 -26.89 0.91 -32.79
N SER A 7 -27.82 1.84 -32.73
CA SER A 7 -28.70 2.13 -33.85
C SER A 7 -27.84 2.37 -35.10
N LYS A 8 -28.31 1.89 -36.27
CA LYS A 8 -27.63 2.01 -37.56
C LYS A 8 -27.36 3.48 -37.92
N SER A 9 -26.32 4.05 -37.32
CA SER A 9 -25.84 5.38 -37.66
C SER A 9 -24.66 5.23 -38.60
N ARG A 10 -24.65 6.04 -39.68
CA ARG A 10 -23.56 6.10 -40.67
C ARG A 10 -22.17 6.39 -40.10
N PHE A 11 -22.09 6.72 -38.80
CA PHE A 11 -20.85 6.94 -38.06
C PHE A 11 -20.02 5.67 -37.83
N PHE A 12 -20.59 4.49 -37.94
CA PHE A 12 -19.91 3.23 -37.65
C PHE A 12 -19.50 2.41 -38.89
N SER A 13 -19.55 3.01 -40.09
CA SER A 13 -19.15 2.32 -41.32
C SER A 13 -17.63 2.04 -41.45
N HIS A 14 -16.80 2.69 -40.59
CA HIS A 14 -15.34 2.49 -40.48
C HIS A 14 -14.94 2.27 -39.02
N THR A 15 -15.57 1.31 -38.33
CA THR A 15 -15.19 0.99 -36.97
C THR A 15 -13.88 0.20 -36.97
N THR A 16 -12.84 0.76 -36.38
CA THR A 16 -11.65 0.02 -36.01
C THR A 16 -12.05 -1.08 -35.04
N GLN A 17 -11.79 -2.34 -35.40
CA GLN A 17 -12.08 -3.46 -34.50
C GLN A 17 -11.12 -3.40 -33.29
N PRO A 18 -11.64 -3.60 -32.08
CA PRO A 18 -10.77 -3.67 -30.90
C PRO A 18 -9.92 -4.96 -30.98
N HIS A 19 -8.64 -4.83 -30.66
CA HIS A 19 -7.77 -5.96 -30.48
C HIS A 19 -7.93 -6.52 -29.06
N VAL A 20 -8.37 -7.76 -28.94
CA VAL A 20 -8.58 -8.45 -27.66
C VAL A 20 -7.62 -9.63 -27.59
N TYR A 21 -6.75 -9.63 -26.59
CA TYR A 21 -5.78 -10.68 -26.36
C TYR A 21 -5.98 -11.31 -24.98
N ALA A 22 -5.87 -12.63 -24.90
CA ALA A 22 -5.75 -13.35 -23.63
C ALA A 22 -4.26 -13.54 -23.31
N ILE A 23 -3.93 -13.56 -22.02
CA ILE A 23 -2.56 -13.92 -21.60
C ILE A 23 -2.30 -15.37 -21.96
N GLU A 24 -1.31 -15.58 -22.78
CA GLU A 24 -0.80 -16.91 -23.16
C GLU A 24 0.54 -17.18 -22.50
N GLU A 25 0.82 -18.45 -22.19
CA GLU A 25 2.04 -18.89 -21.54
C GLU A 25 2.88 -19.81 -22.43
N SER A 26 4.19 -19.71 -22.28
CA SER A 26 5.14 -20.45 -23.11
C SER A 26 5.47 -21.86 -22.60
N ASN A 27 4.91 -22.30 -21.49
CA ASN A 27 5.25 -23.55 -20.80
C ASN A 27 5.21 -24.81 -21.67
N ARG A 28 4.40 -24.82 -22.72
CA ARG A 28 4.17 -25.99 -23.58
C ARG A 28 4.67 -25.80 -25.01
N ILE A 29 5.60 -24.84 -25.21
CA ILE A 29 6.18 -24.62 -26.54
C ILE A 29 7.28 -25.63 -26.81
N GLU A 30 7.17 -26.29 -27.95
CA GLU A 30 8.13 -27.32 -28.37
C GLU A 30 9.33 -26.69 -29.09
N LYS A 31 10.53 -27.16 -28.79
CA LYS A 31 11.77 -26.68 -29.42
C LYS A 31 11.77 -26.76 -30.96
N PRO A 32 11.28 -27.85 -31.58
CA PRO A 32 11.28 -27.95 -33.05
C PRO A 32 10.47 -26.84 -33.74
N ASP A 33 9.34 -26.40 -33.14
CA ASP A 33 8.53 -25.32 -33.70
C ASP A 33 9.29 -23.98 -33.65
N VAL A 34 10.04 -23.73 -32.56
CA VAL A 34 10.86 -22.52 -32.41
C VAL A 34 12.07 -22.55 -33.36
N GLU A 35 12.76 -23.68 -33.46
CA GLU A 35 13.90 -23.86 -34.38
C GLU A 35 13.49 -23.67 -35.85
N TYR A 36 12.35 -24.25 -36.24
CA TYR A 36 11.80 -24.06 -37.57
C TYR A 36 11.41 -22.60 -37.84
N PHE A 37 10.72 -21.96 -36.88
CA PHE A 37 10.36 -20.53 -36.96
C PHE A 37 11.59 -19.64 -37.14
N CYS A 38 12.62 -19.85 -36.35
CA CYS A 38 13.83 -19.02 -36.39
C CYS A 38 14.63 -19.23 -37.69
N ASN A 39 14.52 -20.40 -38.37
CA ASN A 39 15.17 -20.70 -39.63
C ASN A 39 16.68 -20.37 -39.65
N GLY A 40 17.38 -20.64 -38.54
CA GLY A 40 18.81 -20.35 -38.39
C GLY A 40 19.18 -18.86 -38.20
N LYS A 41 18.20 -17.93 -38.28
CA LYS A 41 18.43 -16.49 -38.05
C LYS A 41 18.61 -16.26 -36.55
N LEU A 42 19.81 -15.78 -36.15
CA LEU A 42 20.17 -15.58 -34.74
C LEU A 42 19.27 -14.54 -34.04
N GLU A 43 18.95 -13.45 -34.73
CA GLU A 43 18.11 -12.36 -34.21
C GLU A 43 16.69 -12.85 -33.84
N LEU A 44 16.08 -13.68 -34.70
CA LEU A 44 14.79 -14.30 -34.41
C LEU A 44 14.85 -15.29 -33.24
N LYS A 45 16.00 -16.01 -33.13
CA LYS A 45 16.21 -16.94 -32.02
C LYS A 45 16.32 -16.23 -30.69
N ASP A 46 17.07 -15.14 -30.62
CA ASP A 46 17.23 -14.34 -29.40
C ASP A 46 15.93 -13.66 -28.98
N ALA A 47 15.18 -13.10 -29.96
CA ALA A 47 13.87 -12.53 -29.73
C ALA A 47 12.86 -13.57 -29.18
N MET A 48 12.76 -14.72 -29.83
CA MET A 48 11.86 -15.80 -29.39
C MET A 48 12.27 -16.36 -28.03
N GLN A 49 13.57 -16.56 -27.78
CA GLN A 49 14.04 -17.02 -26.46
C GLN A 49 13.69 -16.04 -25.35
N THR A 50 13.80 -14.73 -25.61
CA THR A 50 13.41 -13.66 -24.67
C THR A 50 11.92 -13.71 -24.39
N ILE A 51 11.08 -13.76 -25.43
CA ILE A 51 9.62 -13.85 -25.31
C ILE A 51 9.20 -15.10 -24.53
N LEU A 52 9.74 -16.25 -24.88
CA LEU A 52 9.41 -17.52 -24.23
C LEU A 52 9.81 -17.53 -22.75
N THR A 53 10.97 -16.93 -22.43
CA THR A 53 11.44 -16.82 -21.04
C THR A 53 10.55 -15.88 -20.22
N GLN A 54 10.15 -14.74 -20.79
CA GLN A 54 9.34 -13.73 -20.10
C GLN A 54 7.86 -14.10 -19.98
N LEU A 55 7.35 -14.96 -20.88
CA LEU A 55 5.98 -15.49 -20.83
C LEU A 55 5.89 -16.89 -20.20
N TYR A 56 6.96 -17.38 -19.58
CA TYR A 56 6.89 -18.61 -18.80
C TYR A 56 6.05 -18.37 -17.53
N ASP A 57 5.10 -19.25 -17.25
CA ASP A 57 4.09 -19.10 -16.20
C ASP A 57 3.27 -17.78 -16.31
N ALA A 58 3.12 -17.22 -17.50
CA ALA A 58 2.50 -15.90 -17.68
C ALA A 58 1.05 -15.82 -17.15
N LYS A 59 0.31 -16.92 -17.13
CA LYS A 59 -1.05 -16.98 -16.59
C LYS A 59 -1.09 -16.79 -15.06
N GLU A 60 -0.01 -17.07 -14.35
CA GLU A 60 0.11 -16.78 -12.91
C GLU A 60 0.29 -15.29 -12.63
N TYR A 61 0.97 -14.57 -13.53
CA TYR A 61 1.33 -13.15 -13.33
C TYR A 61 0.37 -12.19 -14.05
N GLY A 62 -0.24 -12.64 -15.14
CA GLY A 62 -1.14 -11.79 -15.93
C GLY A 62 -0.43 -10.60 -16.56
N SER A 63 -1.15 -9.48 -16.70
CA SER A 63 -0.67 -8.28 -17.38
C SER A 63 0.32 -7.44 -16.59
N ILE A 64 0.74 -7.85 -15.38
CA ILE A 64 1.78 -7.15 -14.62
C ILE A 64 3.20 -7.47 -15.13
N LEU A 65 3.33 -8.45 -16.02
CA LEU A 65 4.59 -8.81 -16.65
C LEU A 65 5.24 -7.62 -17.37
N THR A 66 6.56 -7.61 -17.35
CA THR A 66 7.36 -6.66 -18.12
C THR A 66 8.00 -7.42 -19.26
N ILE A 67 7.68 -7.02 -20.49
CA ILE A 67 8.22 -7.63 -21.70
C ILE A 67 9.23 -6.66 -22.33
N THR A 68 10.39 -7.17 -22.67
CA THR A 68 11.42 -6.43 -23.38
C THR A 68 11.01 -6.23 -24.83
N PRO A 69 11.00 -5.00 -25.35
CA PRO A 69 10.71 -4.74 -26.76
C PRO A 69 11.62 -5.55 -27.70
N GLN A 70 11.05 -6.08 -28.77
CA GLN A 70 11.72 -6.84 -29.81
C GLN A 70 11.53 -6.16 -31.17
N ASP A 71 12.18 -6.66 -32.19
CA ASP A 71 11.88 -6.29 -33.59
C ASP A 71 10.62 -7.04 -34.01
N TRP A 72 9.47 -6.39 -33.77
CA TRP A 72 8.16 -6.95 -34.06
C TRP A 72 7.94 -7.13 -35.55
N ASP A 73 8.48 -6.25 -36.40
CA ASP A 73 8.31 -6.30 -37.85
C ASP A 73 9.05 -7.53 -38.40
N ALA A 74 10.26 -7.80 -37.95
CA ALA A 74 11.00 -9.00 -38.30
C ALA A 74 10.28 -10.30 -37.88
N LEU A 75 9.67 -10.29 -36.68
CA LEU A 75 8.91 -11.44 -36.20
C LEU A 75 7.65 -11.68 -37.05
N TYR A 76 6.89 -10.64 -37.36
CA TYR A 76 5.67 -10.78 -38.19
C TYR A 76 6.01 -11.14 -39.64
N ALA A 77 7.05 -10.56 -40.24
CA ALA A 77 7.53 -10.94 -41.57
C ALA A 77 7.86 -12.45 -41.64
N ARG A 78 8.44 -13.01 -40.55
CA ARG A 78 8.70 -14.46 -40.49
C ARG A 78 7.41 -15.29 -40.39
N PHE A 79 6.37 -14.81 -39.67
CA PHE A 79 5.06 -15.48 -39.67
C PHE A 79 4.44 -15.50 -41.08
N ASP A 80 4.58 -14.42 -41.85
CA ASP A 80 4.08 -14.34 -43.23
C ASP A 80 4.86 -15.32 -44.14
N GLU A 81 6.22 -15.39 -44.03
CA GLU A 81 7.01 -16.37 -44.75
C GLU A 81 6.53 -17.81 -44.43
N VAL A 82 6.37 -18.16 -43.14
CA VAL A 82 5.91 -19.48 -42.71
C VAL A 82 4.47 -19.79 -43.20
N ALA A 83 3.64 -18.78 -43.38
CA ALA A 83 2.28 -18.95 -43.86
C ALA A 83 2.24 -19.46 -45.32
N ASP A 84 3.25 -19.11 -46.12
CA ASP A 84 3.39 -19.55 -47.53
C ASP A 84 4.18 -20.87 -47.68
N GLU A 85 4.82 -21.34 -46.63
CA GLU A 85 5.58 -22.59 -46.65
C GLU A 85 4.69 -23.82 -46.52
N PHE A 86 5.02 -24.90 -47.23
CA PHE A 86 4.34 -26.20 -47.15
C PHE A 86 5.00 -27.04 -46.04
N SER A 87 4.58 -26.83 -44.77
CA SER A 87 5.22 -27.48 -43.62
C SER A 87 4.19 -27.94 -42.58
N PHE A 88 4.48 -29.09 -41.93
CA PHE A 88 3.70 -29.54 -40.76
C PHE A 88 3.79 -28.58 -39.56
N HIS A 89 4.87 -27.78 -39.44
CA HIS A 89 5.06 -26.81 -38.36
C HIS A 89 4.15 -25.58 -38.53
N ARG A 90 3.69 -25.26 -39.73
CA ARG A 90 2.92 -24.05 -40.06
C ARG A 90 1.73 -23.83 -39.09
N GLU A 91 0.91 -24.86 -38.93
CA GLU A 91 -0.31 -24.78 -38.11
C GLU A 91 0.06 -24.64 -36.61
N SER A 92 1.07 -25.37 -36.15
CA SER A 92 1.56 -25.29 -34.77
C SER A 92 2.13 -23.91 -34.45
N ILE A 93 2.97 -23.35 -35.31
CA ILE A 93 3.55 -22.03 -35.19
C ILE A 93 2.46 -20.96 -35.11
N ARG A 94 1.51 -21.00 -36.04
CA ARG A 94 0.39 -20.06 -36.06
C ARG A 94 -0.47 -20.10 -34.79
N LYS A 95 -0.75 -21.30 -34.29
CA LYS A 95 -1.61 -21.50 -33.11
C LYS A 95 -0.89 -21.25 -31.80
N LYS A 96 0.41 -21.53 -31.70
CA LYS A 96 1.15 -21.49 -30.44
C LYS A 96 2.07 -20.28 -30.31
N LEU A 97 2.85 -19.92 -31.36
CA LEU A 97 3.83 -18.87 -31.28
C LEU A 97 3.25 -17.49 -31.59
N LEU A 98 2.37 -17.37 -32.58
CA LEU A 98 1.77 -16.08 -32.95
C LEU A 98 1.03 -15.42 -31.79
N PRO A 99 0.15 -16.11 -31.01
CA PRO A 99 -0.49 -15.49 -29.86
C PRO A 99 0.49 -15.02 -28.78
N LEU A 100 1.60 -15.73 -28.56
CA LEU A 100 2.65 -15.30 -27.62
C LEU A 100 3.31 -14.00 -28.07
N VAL A 101 3.66 -13.90 -29.36
CA VAL A 101 4.27 -12.68 -29.92
C VAL A 101 3.30 -11.51 -29.85
N GLN A 102 2.02 -11.71 -30.15
CA GLN A 102 0.98 -10.69 -30.04
C GLN A 102 0.79 -10.18 -28.61
N VAL A 103 0.74 -11.09 -27.63
CA VAL A 103 0.66 -10.72 -26.21
C VAL A 103 1.93 -10.02 -25.76
N ALA A 104 3.10 -10.52 -26.17
CA ALA A 104 4.38 -9.89 -25.84
C ALA A 104 4.47 -8.44 -26.36
N GLN A 105 4.11 -8.22 -27.62
CA GLN A 105 4.05 -6.90 -28.22
C GLN A 105 3.07 -6.00 -27.48
N THR A 106 1.87 -6.48 -27.18
CA THR A 106 0.83 -5.72 -26.47
C THR A 106 1.29 -5.29 -25.08
N LEU A 107 2.02 -6.14 -24.35
CA LEU A 107 2.57 -5.81 -23.03
C LEU A 107 3.81 -4.90 -23.08
N ALA A 108 4.57 -4.96 -24.17
CA ALA A 108 5.79 -4.17 -24.36
C ALA A 108 5.53 -2.75 -24.87
N GLN A 109 4.48 -2.55 -25.68
CA GLN A 109 4.21 -1.24 -26.31
C GLN A 109 3.71 -0.20 -25.33
N LYS A 110 3.78 1.06 -25.74
CA LYS A 110 3.31 2.22 -24.99
C LYS A 110 2.02 2.77 -25.58
N TYR A 111 1.16 3.31 -24.71
CA TYR A 111 -0.19 3.75 -25.05
C TYR A 111 -0.41 5.21 -24.73
N ASP A 112 -1.29 5.86 -25.48
CA ASP A 112 -1.71 7.25 -25.23
C ASP A 112 -2.66 7.33 -24.04
N VAL A 113 -3.41 6.26 -23.79
CA VAL A 113 -4.30 6.11 -22.63
C VAL A 113 -4.26 4.68 -22.12
N VAL A 114 -4.11 4.51 -20.81
CA VAL A 114 -4.20 3.22 -20.13
C VAL A 114 -5.34 3.28 -19.11
N VAL A 115 -6.34 2.42 -19.27
CA VAL A 115 -7.54 2.40 -18.40
C VAL A 115 -7.74 1.02 -17.82
N THR A 116 -7.95 0.91 -16.51
CA THR A 116 -8.25 -0.38 -15.87
C THR A 116 -9.00 -0.23 -14.55
N ASN A 117 -9.73 -1.28 -14.20
CA ASN A 117 -10.17 -1.60 -12.84
C ASN A 117 -9.41 -2.86 -12.42
N PRO A 118 -8.30 -2.72 -11.70
CA PRO A 118 -7.45 -3.86 -11.33
C PRO A 118 -8.09 -4.73 -10.25
N PRO A 119 -7.63 -5.98 -10.08
CA PRO A 119 -8.08 -6.81 -8.97
C PRO A 119 -7.63 -6.22 -7.63
N TYR A 120 -8.50 -6.30 -6.62
CA TYR A 120 -8.23 -5.92 -5.23
C TYR A 120 -7.83 -7.18 -4.46
N MET A 121 -6.53 -7.44 -4.43
CA MET A 121 -5.98 -8.65 -3.82
C MET A 121 -4.76 -8.29 -2.99
N GLY A 122 -4.94 -8.27 -1.68
CA GLY A 122 -3.85 -8.07 -0.74
C GLY A 122 -2.80 -9.20 -0.80
N SER A 123 -1.60 -8.93 -0.34
CA SER A 123 -0.47 -9.88 -0.39
C SER A 123 -0.76 -11.25 0.22
N SER A 124 -1.64 -11.33 1.21
CA SER A 124 -2.08 -12.60 1.83
C SER A 124 -2.98 -13.46 0.93
N GLY A 125 -3.60 -12.86 -0.09
CA GLY A 125 -4.44 -13.54 -1.07
C GLY A 125 -3.69 -14.01 -2.32
N MET A 126 -2.44 -13.58 -2.50
CA MET A 126 -1.62 -13.95 -3.66
C MET A 126 -1.07 -15.36 -3.51
N GLY A 127 -1.09 -16.14 -4.60
CA GLY A 127 -0.36 -17.41 -4.69
C GLY A 127 1.15 -17.20 -4.53
N ALA A 128 1.88 -18.24 -4.13
CA ALA A 128 3.31 -18.12 -3.81
C ALA A 128 4.16 -17.53 -4.96
N LYS A 129 3.96 -17.99 -6.20
CA LYS A 129 4.67 -17.47 -7.38
C LYS A 129 4.39 -15.98 -7.62
N LEU A 130 3.11 -15.58 -7.56
CA LEU A 130 2.71 -14.19 -7.73
C LEU A 130 3.27 -13.29 -6.63
N ALA A 131 3.19 -13.73 -5.37
CA ALA A 131 3.70 -12.98 -4.22
C ALA A 131 5.23 -12.75 -4.32
N GLU A 132 5.99 -13.77 -4.73
CA GLU A 132 7.42 -13.65 -4.95
C GLU A 132 7.76 -12.69 -6.10
N TYR A 133 7.05 -12.82 -7.23
CA TYR A 133 7.21 -11.94 -8.38
C TYR A 133 6.93 -10.47 -8.01
N VAL A 134 5.82 -10.21 -7.35
CA VAL A 134 5.41 -8.87 -6.91
C VAL A 134 6.43 -8.30 -5.91
N LYS A 135 6.86 -9.07 -4.92
CA LYS A 135 7.87 -8.65 -3.93
C LYS A 135 9.20 -8.26 -4.59
N LYS A 136 9.61 -8.98 -5.64
CA LYS A 136 10.86 -8.75 -6.35
C LYS A 136 10.78 -7.54 -7.28
N ASN A 137 9.69 -7.42 -8.07
CA ASN A 137 9.60 -6.44 -9.16
C ASN A 137 8.87 -5.16 -8.77
N TYR A 138 8.02 -5.19 -7.73
CA TYR A 138 7.19 -4.07 -7.26
C TYR A 138 7.27 -3.90 -5.73
N PRO A 139 8.48 -3.69 -5.17
CA PRO A 139 8.67 -3.66 -3.70
C PRO A 139 7.90 -2.54 -3.02
N ASP A 140 7.59 -1.44 -3.72
CA ASP A 140 6.94 -0.25 -3.17
C ASP A 140 5.41 -0.31 -3.20
N SER A 141 4.85 -1.24 -3.99
CA SER A 141 3.40 -1.46 -4.14
C SER A 141 2.96 -2.88 -3.80
N LYS A 142 3.86 -3.73 -3.32
CA LYS A 142 3.67 -5.17 -3.08
C LYS A 142 2.54 -5.54 -2.12
N SER A 143 1.99 -4.58 -1.38
CA SER A 143 0.96 -4.82 -0.37
C SER A 143 -0.38 -5.23 -0.96
N ASP A 144 -0.69 -4.77 -2.19
CA ASP A 144 -1.92 -5.13 -2.90
C ASP A 144 -1.74 -5.01 -4.42
N LEU A 145 -2.44 -5.86 -5.18
CA LEU A 145 -2.34 -5.85 -6.64
C LEU A 145 -2.83 -4.56 -7.28
N PHE A 146 -3.87 -3.91 -6.77
CA PHE A 146 -4.29 -2.63 -7.33
C PHE A 146 -3.16 -1.59 -7.32
N ALA A 147 -2.33 -1.61 -6.29
CA ALA A 147 -1.18 -0.71 -6.17
C ALA A 147 -0.07 -1.07 -7.17
N VAL A 148 0.18 -2.36 -7.39
CA VAL A 148 1.07 -2.84 -8.47
C VAL A 148 0.60 -2.35 -9.82
N PHE A 149 -0.71 -2.41 -10.08
CA PHE A 149 -1.28 -1.93 -11.35
C PHE A 149 -1.15 -0.41 -11.53
N ILE A 150 -1.07 0.38 -10.47
CA ILE A 150 -0.75 1.82 -10.60
C ILE A 150 0.63 1.99 -11.25
N GLU A 151 1.65 1.24 -10.81
CA GLU A 151 2.99 1.27 -11.39
C GLU A 151 3.01 0.69 -12.83
N VAL A 152 2.31 -0.41 -13.06
CA VAL A 152 2.22 -1.07 -14.38
C VAL A 152 1.60 -0.14 -15.41
N CYS A 153 0.46 0.48 -15.10
CA CYS A 153 -0.23 1.38 -16.03
C CYS A 153 0.59 2.65 -16.29
N ALA A 154 1.27 3.20 -15.27
CA ALA A 154 2.19 4.31 -15.45
C ALA A 154 3.35 3.94 -16.39
N ARG A 155 3.90 2.72 -16.26
CA ARG A 155 4.95 2.21 -17.16
C ARG A 155 4.45 2.02 -18.59
N MET A 156 3.19 1.58 -18.79
CA MET A 156 2.60 1.37 -20.12
C MET A 156 2.21 2.66 -20.82
N ALA A 157 2.10 3.77 -20.12
CA ALA A 157 1.80 5.07 -20.72
C ALA A 157 3.02 5.64 -21.48
N LYS A 158 2.79 6.33 -22.61
CA LYS A 158 3.77 7.18 -23.26
C LYS A 158 4.08 8.41 -22.40
N ALA A 159 5.13 9.14 -22.71
CA ALA A 159 5.35 10.47 -22.13
C ALA A 159 4.16 11.38 -22.47
N ASN A 160 3.69 12.16 -21.49
CA ASN A 160 2.50 13.01 -21.56
C ASN A 160 1.16 12.29 -21.83
N ALA A 161 1.13 10.98 -21.78
CA ALA A 161 -0.08 10.18 -21.92
C ALA A 161 -0.86 10.07 -20.61
N TYR A 162 -2.02 9.44 -20.66
CA TYR A 162 -2.93 9.39 -19.53
C TYR A 162 -3.10 7.97 -18.99
N GLN A 163 -3.23 7.90 -17.67
CA GLN A 163 -3.62 6.70 -16.92
C GLN A 163 -4.93 6.99 -16.21
N SER A 164 -5.93 6.14 -16.36
CA SER A 164 -7.20 6.24 -15.63
C SER A 164 -7.53 4.94 -14.94
N MET A 165 -7.82 5.00 -13.65
CA MET A 165 -8.07 3.80 -12.84
C MET A 165 -9.17 4.04 -11.81
N ILE A 166 -9.85 2.95 -11.44
CA ILE A 166 -10.60 2.88 -10.18
C ILE A 166 -9.91 1.85 -9.29
N THR A 167 -9.57 2.23 -8.05
CA THR A 167 -8.81 1.40 -7.11
C THR A 167 -9.38 1.52 -5.71
N GLN A 168 -8.93 0.68 -4.77
CA GLN A 168 -9.08 1.00 -3.36
C GLN A 168 -8.35 2.30 -3.03
N HIS A 169 -8.89 3.09 -2.09
CA HIS A 169 -8.34 4.38 -1.69
C HIS A 169 -7.17 4.29 -0.70
N ALA A 170 -6.89 3.10 -0.16
CA ALA A 170 -5.90 2.89 0.91
C ALA A 170 -4.50 3.44 0.57
N TRP A 171 -4.10 3.44 -0.72
CA TRP A 171 -2.83 4.00 -1.16
C TRP A 171 -2.71 5.50 -0.91
N MET A 172 -3.81 6.22 -0.78
CA MET A 172 -3.81 7.66 -0.52
C MET A 172 -3.24 8.00 0.86
N PHE A 173 -3.32 7.09 1.84
CA PHE A 173 -3.09 7.42 3.26
C PHE A 173 -2.15 6.47 4.00
N LEU A 174 -2.18 5.16 3.72
CA LEU A 174 -1.44 4.18 4.50
C LEU A 174 0.08 4.32 4.28
N SER A 175 0.84 4.14 5.35
CA SER A 175 2.31 4.19 5.34
C SER A 175 2.94 3.10 4.47
N SER A 176 2.26 1.95 4.31
CA SER A 176 2.72 0.87 3.43
C SER A 176 2.81 1.27 1.95
N PHE A 177 2.15 2.38 1.55
CA PHE A 177 2.16 2.91 0.19
C PHE A 177 2.90 4.26 0.07
N GLU A 178 3.65 4.68 1.10
CA GLU A 178 4.39 5.95 1.07
C GLU A 178 5.31 6.07 -0.14
N LYS A 179 6.13 5.03 -0.39
CA LYS A 179 7.04 5.00 -1.55
C LYS A 179 6.31 4.98 -2.90
N LEU A 180 5.13 4.36 -2.96
CA LEU A 180 4.28 4.44 -4.16
C LEU A 180 3.82 5.89 -4.38
N ARG A 181 3.38 6.60 -3.33
CA ARG A 181 3.00 8.02 -3.43
C ARG A 181 4.16 8.90 -3.88
N GLU A 182 5.38 8.66 -3.38
CA GLU A 182 6.59 9.36 -3.83
C GLU A 182 6.81 9.17 -5.34
N LYS A 183 6.66 7.95 -5.87
CA LYS A 183 6.71 7.70 -7.32
C LYS A 183 5.58 8.42 -8.07
N MET A 184 4.40 8.45 -7.50
CA MET A 184 3.27 9.13 -8.12
C MET A 184 3.47 10.65 -8.20
N MET A 185 4.28 11.27 -7.35
CA MET A 185 4.64 12.69 -7.47
C MET A 185 5.46 13.02 -8.73
N LEU A 186 6.07 12.03 -9.37
CA LEU A 186 6.77 12.20 -10.66
C LEU A 186 5.81 12.34 -11.87
N THR A 187 4.53 12.16 -11.65
CA THR A 187 3.45 12.28 -12.63
C THR A 187 2.35 13.17 -12.05
N GLU A 188 1.40 13.67 -12.85
CA GLU A 188 0.42 14.65 -12.40
C GLU A 188 -0.98 14.05 -12.21
N THR A 189 -1.63 14.33 -11.10
CA THR A 189 -3.06 14.03 -10.91
C THR A 189 -3.91 15.11 -11.57
N ILE A 190 -4.58 14.75 -12.65
CA ILE A 190 -5.45 15.67 -13.40
C ILE A 190 -6.80 15.79 -12.70
N SER A 191 -7.41 14.66 -12.39
CA SER A 191 -8.68 14.61 -11.66
C SER A 191 -8.79 13.36 -10.81
N MET A 192 -9.56 13.47 -9.73
CA MET A 192 -9.84 12.35 -8.81
C MET A 192 -11.26 12.45 -8.28
N ALA A 193 -11.98 11.34 -8.26
CA ALA A 193 -13.23 11.16 -7.55
C ALA A 193 -13.01 10.20 -6.37
N HIS A 194 -12.99 10.72 -5.15
CA HIS A 194 -12.87 9.93 -3.93
C HIS A 194 -14.25 9.42 -3.54
N LEU A 195 -14.54 8.20 -3.97
CA LEU A 195 -15.86 7.58 -3.86
C LEU A 195 -16.17 7.04 -2.46
N GLY A 196 -15.13 6.64 -1.71
CA GLY A 196 -15.33 6.01 -0.40
C GLY A 196 -16.02 4.65 -0.49
N ALA A 197 -16.78 4.31 0.55
CA ALA A 197 -17.56 3.08 0.62
C ALA A 197 -18.76 3.11 -0.34
N ARG A 198 -19.31 1.92 -0.68
CA ARG A 198 -20.53 1.75 -1.47
C ARG A 198 -20.51 2.42 -2.86
N ALA A 199 -19.36 2.46 -3.49
CA ALA A 199 -19.27 2.85 -4.90
C ALA A 199 -19.77 1.75 -5.85
N PHE A 200 -19.82 0.50 -5.39
CA PHE A 200 -20.36 -0.66 -6.09
C PHE A 200 -21.56 -1.20 -5.31
N GLU A 201 -22.73 -1.28 -5.95
CA GLU A 201 -23.97 -1.76 -5.30
C GLU A 201 -23.92 -3.24 -4.94
N GLU A 202 -23.23 -4.04 -5.76
CA GLU A 202 -23.12 -5.50 -5.60
C GLU A 202 -22.19 -5.92 -4.46
N ILE A 203 -21.29 -5.04 -4.03
CA ILE A 203 -20.36 -5.32 -2.93
C ILE A 203 -20.97 -4.82 -1.63
N GLY A 204 -21.57 -5.76 -0.88
CA GLY A 204 -22.21 -5.46 0.42
C GLY A 204 -21.18 -4.92 1.44
N GLY A 205 -21.57 -3.85 2.14
CA GLY A 205 -20.86 -3.34 3.31
C GLY A 205 -19.85 -2.24 3.06
N GLU A 206 -19.22 -1.81 4.16
CA GLU A 206 -18.20 -0.75 4.19
C GLU A 206 -16.78 -1.24 3.86
N VAL A 207 -16.64 -2.49 3.38
CA VAL A 207 -15.37 -3.21 3.31
C VAL A 207 -14.44 -2.65 2.24
N VAL A 208 -14.98 -2.15 1.12
CA VAL A 208 -14.17 -1.63 0.01
C VAL A 208 -14.45 -0.14 -0.18
N GLN A 209 -13.46 0.67 0.13
CA GLN A 209 -13.49 2.11 -0.13
C GLN A 209 -12.63 2.42 -1.34
N THR A 210 -13.20 3.15 -2.31
CA THR A 210 -12.58 3.33 -3.61
C THR A 210 -12.33 4.79 -3.98
N THR A 211 -11.45 4.97 -4.95
CA THR A 211 -11.17 6.21 -5.63
C THR A 211 -10.97 5.96 -7.12
N ALA A 212 -11.53 6.84 -7.96
CA ALA A 212 -11.25 6.87 -9.40
C ALA A 212 -10.38 8.08 -9.70
N PHE A 213 -9.39 7.94 -10.59
CA PHE A 213 -8.49 9.03 -10.91
C PHE A 213 -8.01 8.98 -12.36
N VAL A 214 -7.62 10.15 -12.84
CA VAL A 214 -6.90 10.37 -14.11
C VAL A 214 -5.57 11.03 -13.80
N ARG A 215 -4.49 10.45 -14.31
CA ARG A 215 -3.14 10.97 -14.17
C ARG A 215 -2.49 11.19 -15.53
N CYS A 216 -1.68 12.24 -15.66
CA CYS A 216 -0.79 12.45 -16.79
C CYS A 216 0.59 11.85 -16.46
N ALA A 217 1.20 11.14 -17.41
CA ALA A 217 2.52 10.52 -17.27
C ALA A 217 3.69 11.54 -17.33
N ASN A 218 3.45 12.74 -16.85
CA ASN A 218 4.42 13.82 -16.70
C ASN A 218 4.01 14.70 -15.52
N HIS A 219 4.99 15.25 -14.79
CA HIS A 219 4.73 16.27 -13.78
C HIS A 219 4.57 17.65 -14.45
N ILE A 220 3.67 18.47 -13.93
CA ILE A 220 3.35 19.79 -14.46
C ILE A 220 3.49 20.81 -13.32
N ASP A 221 4.55 21.59 -13.34
CA ASP A 221 4.85 22.58 -12.31
C ASP A 221 3.66 23.52 -12.07
N GLY A 222 3.27 23.63 -10.79
CA GLY A 222 2.20 24.53 -10.37
C GLY A 222 0.79 24.10 -10.76
N TYR A 223 0.62 22.94 -11.39
CA TYR A 223 -0.71 22.44 -11.76
C TYR A 223 -1.58 22.20 -10.53
N LYS A 224 -2.86 22.45 -10.68
CA LYS A 224 -3.87 22.17 -9.64
C LYS A 224 -4.88 21.18 -10.17
N GLY A 225 -4.77 19.93 -9.73
CA GLY A 225 -5.73 18.88 -10.04
C GLY A 225 -7.09 19.15 -9.41
N THR A 226 -8.14 18.57 -10.00
CA THR A 226 -9.51 18.64 -9.49
C THR A 226 -9.83 17.37 -8.71
N TYR A 227 -10.34 17.52 -7.49
CA TYR A 227 -10.70 16.43 -6.60
C TYR A 227 -12.16 16.55 -6.18
N CYS A 228 -12.94 15.49 -6.38
CA CYS A 228 -14.34 15.42 -5.95
C CYS A 228 -14.44 14.47 -4.75
N ARG A 229 -14.88 14.96 -3.60
CA ARG A 229 -15.05 14.15 -2.39
C ARG A 229 -16.50 13.68 -2.27
N LEU A 230 -16.71 12.39 -2.56
CA LEU A 230 -18.03 11.77 -2.67
C LEU A 230 -18.20 10.64 -1.63
N ILE A 231 -17.63 10.82 -0.44
CA ILE A 231 -17.61 9.79 0.60
C ILE A 231 -18.88 9.80 1.49
N GLU A 232 -19.55 10.94 1.58
CA GLU A 232 -20.71 11.13 2.45
C GLU A 232 -21.97 10.38 1.95
N PRO A 233 -22.34 10.41 0.65
CA PRO A 233 -23.50 9.68 0.17
C PRO A 233 -23.32 8.17 0.28
N THR A 234 -24.36 7.49 0.77
CA THR A 234 -24.37 6.04 1.01
C THR A 234 -24.91 5.22 -0.15
N THR A 235 -25.32 5.87 -1.25
CA THR A 235 -25.82 5.23 -2.48
C THR A 235 -25.03 5.67 -3.69
N GLN A 236 -24.99 4.84 -4.72
CA GLN A 236 -24.36 5.18 -5.99
C GLN A 236 -25.04 6.41 -6.62
N GLN A 237 -26.37 6.45 -6.64
CA GLN A 237 -27.13 7.59 -7.17
C GLN A 237 -26.81 8.89 -6.43
N GLY A 238 -26.76 8.86 -5.09
CA GLY A 238 -26.40 10.05 -4.31
C GLY A 238 -24.98 10.57 -4.61
N LYS A 239 -24.02 9.67 -4.90
CA LYS A 239 -22.67 10.07 -5.33
C LYS A 239 -22.69 10.70 -6.73
N GLU A 240 -23.48 10.15 -7.65
CA GLU A 240 -23.66 10.69 -8.99
C GLU A 240 -24.30 12.09 -8.93
N ASP A 241 -25.39 12.25 -8.17
CA ASP A 241 -26.09 13.51 -8.00
C ASP A 241 -25.15 14.59 -7.43
N MET A 242 -24.41 14.27 -6.37
CA MET A 242 -23.40 15.16 -5.78
C MET A 242 -22.29 15.53 -6.77
N PHE A 243 -21.81 14.56 -7.56
CA PHE A 243 -20.80 14.79 -8.60
C PHE A 243 -21.32 15.74 -9.67
N LEU A 244 -22.53 15.51 -10.18
CA LEU A 244 -23.16 16.34 -11.22
C LEU A 244 -23.52 17.74 -10.72
N ALA A 245 -23.93 17.87 -9.44
CA ALA A 245 -24.16 19.15 -8.79
C ALA A 245 -22.88 19.97 -8.59
N GLY A 246 -21.70 19.34 -8.72
CA GLY A 246 -20.42 20.01 -8.52
C GLY A 246 -20.07 20.26 -7.05
N GLU A 247 -20.74 19.58 -6.12
CA GLU A 247 -20.51 19.71 -4.70
C GLU A 247 -19.20 19.04 -4.27
N ASN A 248 -18.64 19.45 -3.14
CA ASN A 248 -17.41 18.92 -2.55
C ASN A 248 -16.24 18.79 -3.54
N ARG A 249 -16.10 19.78 -4.41
CA ARG A 249 -14.97 19.91 -5.34
C ARG A 249 -13.86 20.75 -4.72
N TYR A 250 -12.65 20.21 -4.84
CA TYR A 250 -11.42 20.85 -4.38
C TYR A 250 -10.46 20.97 -5.55
N THR A 251 -9.65 22.01 -5.53
CA THR A 251 -8.48 22.14 -6.41
C THR A 251 -7.23 22.17 -5.55
N ALA A 252 -6.29 21.29 -5.81
CA ALA A 252 -5.07 21.20 -5.03
C ALA A 252 -3.85 20.97 -5.92
N ASN A 253 -2.74 21.61 -5.57
CA ASN A 253 -1.44 21.25 -6.12
C ASN A 253 -0.89 20.07 -5.33
N GLN A 254 -0.58 18.96 -6.01
CA GLN A 254 -0.09 17.75 -5.39
C GLN A 254 1.26 17.91 -4.70
N ASP A 255 2.11 18.88 -5.09
CA ASP A 255 3.40 19.15 -4.46
C ASP A 255 3.25 19.51 -2.97
N ASN A 256 2.08 20.05 -2.59
CA ASN A 256 1.79 20.34 -1.20
C ASN A 256 1.63 19.06 -0.36
N PHE A 257 1.26 17.95 -0.95
CA PHE A 257 1.11 16.69 -0.21
C PHE A 257 2.48 16.19 0.32
N ALA A 258 3.56 16.45 -0.41
CA ALA A 258 4.92 16.12 0.03
C ALA A 258 5.36 16.89 1.28
N LYS A 259 4.69 17.99 1.65
CA LYS A 259 4.96 18.74 2.89
C LYS A 259 4.47 18.01 4.14
N ILE A 260 3.51 17.08 3.97
CA ILE A 260 2.98 16.28 5.07
C ILE A 260 3.83 15.00 5.18
N PRO A 261 4.27 14.60 6.38
CA PRO A 261 4.97 13.33 6.58
C PRO A 261 4.21 12.14 5.99
N GLY A 262 4.89 11.34 5.15
CA GLY A 262 4.28 10.24 4.41
C GLY A 262 3.49 10.63 3.17
N SER A 263 3.46 11.91 2.81
CA SER A 263 2.86 12.46 1.59
C SER A 263 1.42 11.98 1.31
N PRO A 264 0.49 11.98 2.30
CA PRO A 264 -0.89 11.57 2.08
C PRO A 264 -1.58 12.49 1.06
N VAL A 265 -2.50 11.93 0.27
CA VAL A 265 -3.26 12.71 -0.73
C VAL A 265 -4.36 13.52 -0.02
N ALA A 266 -3.95 14.59 0.64
CA ALA A 266 -4.79 15.42 1.51
C ALA A 266 -5.35 16.65 0.78
N TYR A 267 -6.03 16.45 -0.33
CA TYR A 267 -6.50 17.48 -1.26
C TYR A 267 -7.52 18.47 -0.66
N TRP A 268 -8.17 18.10 0.46
CA TRP A 268 -9.17 18.94 1.17
C TRP A 268 -8.55 19.91 2.18
N ILE A 269 -7.23 19.85 2.38
CA ILE A 269 -6.53 20.68 3.35
C ILE A 269 -6.22 22.06 2.72
N GLY A 270 -6.53 23.12 3.46
CA GLY A 270 -6.20 24.49 3.06
C GLY A 270 -4.70 24.80 3.14
N GLN A 271 -4.28 25.82 2.38
CA GLN A 271 -2.86 26.25 2.29
C GLN A 271 -2.23 26.54 3.65
N ASP A 272 -3.00 27.10 4.59
CA ASP A 272 -2.50 27.48 5.93
C ASP A 272 -2.08 26.26 6.76
N VAL A 273 -2.78 25.13 6.57
CA VAL A 273 -2.45 23.88 7.28
C VAL A 273 -1.13 23.30 6.78
N PHE A 274 -0.85 23.39 5.48
CA PHE A 274 0.44 22.91 4.95
C PHE A 274 1.63 23.67 5.52
N ARG A 275 1.46 24.96 5.87
CA ARG A 275 2.51 25.76 6.51
C ARG A 275 2.86 25.23 7.89
N VAL A 276 1.90 24.70 8.65
CA VAL A 276 2.15 24.11 9.98
C VAL A 276 3.13 22.95 9.91
N PHE A 277 3.11 22.15 8.83
CA PHE A 277 4.04 21.03 8.66
C PHE A 277 5.47 21.44 8.30
N SER A 278 5.71 22.71 7.96
CA SER A 278 7.07 23.25 7.77
C SER A 278 7.68 23.77 9.07
N GLU A 279 6.88 23.90 10.14
CA GLU A 279 7.33 24.29 11.46
C GLU A 279 7.84 23.09 12.26
N LYS A 280 8.42 23.36 13.44
CA LYS A 280 8.87 22.29 14.34
C LYS A 280 7.71 21.42 14.79
N SER A 281 7.92 20.13 14.71
CA SER A 281 6.95 19.11 15.10
C SER A 281 7.13 18.66 16.55
N VAL A 282 6.16 17.95 17.10
CA VAL A 282 6.31 17.31 18.42
C VAL A 282 7.56 16.43 18.48
N ARG A 283 7.98 15.84 17.35
CA ARG A 283 9.18 15.00 17.26
C ARG A 283 10.49 15.74 17.56
N ASP A 284 10.51 17.06 17.34
CA ASP A 284 11.69 17.89 17.60
C ASP A 284 11.88 18.17 19.11
N TYR A 285 10.85 17.93 19.90
CA TYR A 285 10.82 18.19 21.35
C TYR A 285 10.66 16.93 22.19
N ALA A 286 10.12 15.86 21.62
CA ALA A 286 9.76 14.66 22.33
C ALA A 286 10.06 13.41 21.53
N GLU A 287 10.35 12.33 22.21
CA GLU A 287 10.75 11.05 21.64
C GLU A 287 9.65 10.00 21.85
N PRO A 288 8.77 9.75 20.85
CA PRO A 288 7.80 8.67 20.92
C PRO A 288 8.49 7.30 20.85
N ARG A 289 8.06 6.37 21.70
CA ARG A 289 8.60 5.03 21.79
C ARG A 289 7.49 3.99 21.86
N HIS A 290 7.68 2.93 21.10
CA HIS A 290 6.88 1.74 21.21
C HIS A 290 7.48 0.83 22.30
N GLY A 291 6.65 0.36 23.23
CA GLY A 291 7.08 -0.44 24.36
C GLY A 291 7.40 -1.89 24.03
N MET A 292 7.66 -2.70 25.04
CA MET A 292 7.98 -4.10 24.88
C MET A 292 6.73 -4.98 24.64
N SER A 293 6.95 -6.20 24.14
CA SER A 293 5.97 -7.28 24.16
C SER A 293 6.43 -8.35 25.16
N THR A 294 5.54 -8.75 26.07
CA THR A 294 5.86 -9.74 27.12
C THR A 294 5.97 -11.19 26.60
N GLY A 295 5.46 -11.44 25.37
CA GLY A 295 5.30 -12.79 24.85
C GLY A 295 4.11 -13.56 25.46
N ASN A 296 3.82 -13.38 26.74
CA ASN A 296 2.65 -13.97 27.41
C ASN A 296 2.20 -13.10 28.59
N ASN A 297 1.10 -12.37 28.41
CA ASN A 297 0.58 -11.47 29.42
C ASN A 297 0.10 -12.19 30.69
N ASP A 298 -0.48 -13.38 30.58
CA ASP A 298 -1.03 -14.11 31.74
C ASP A 298 0.05 -14.54 32.71
N VAL A 299 1.23 -14.81 32.18
CA VAL A 299 2.42 -15.16 32.96
C VAL A 299 3.06 -13.92 33.59
N CYS A 300 3.19 -12.84 32.81
CA CYS A 300 4.03 -11.70 33.17
C CYS A 300 3.28 -10.57 33.90
N LEU A 301 1.98 -10.40 33.63
CA LEU A 301 1.17 -9.30 34.16
C LEU A 301 0.23 -9.76 35.27
N LYS A 302 0.00 -8.88 36.23
CA LYS A 302 -1.00 -9.01 37.28
C LYS A 302 -1.74 -7.68 37.44
N LEU A 303 -2.93 -7.71 38.03
CA LEU A 303 -3.56 -6.49 38.49
C LEU A 303 -2.87 -6.05 39.79
N TRP A 304 -2.65 -4.74 39.94
CA TRP A 304 -1.88 -4.23 41.06
C TRP A 304 -2.47 -4.60 42.43
N PHE A 305 -3.77 -4.74 42.54
CA PHE A 305 -4.47 -5.07 43.76
C PHE A 305 -4.42 -6.59 44.12
N GLU A 306 -4.01 -7.45 43.17
CA GLU A 306 -3.76 -8.88 43.40
C GLU A 306 -2.39 -9.12 44.10
N ILE A 307 -1.55 -8.09 44.11
CA ILE A 307 -0.17 -8.22 44.59
C ILE A 307 0.02 -7.44 45.90
N ASN A 308 0.73 -8.08 46.85
CA ASN A 308 1.11 -7.37 48.05
C ASN A 308 1.92 -6.10 47.67
N ARG A 309 1.44 -4.92 48.11
CA ARG A 309 2.02 -3.62 47.81
C ARG A 309 3.52 -3.53 48.07
N ARG A 310 4.03 -4.22 49.09
CA ARG A 310 5.46 -4.24 49.41
C ARG A 310 6.33 -4.93 48.35
N LYS A 311 5.75 -5.67 47.43
CA LYS A 311 6.44 -6.30 46.30
C LYS A 311 6.43 -5.47 45.04
N ILE A 312 5.81 -4.29 45.04
CA ILE A 312 5.68 -3.38 43.87
C ILE A 312 6.55 -2.17 44.16
N CYS A 313 7.49 -1.87 43.26
CA CYS A 313 8.24 -0.63 43.26
C CYS A 313 7.52 0.39 42.39
N PHE A 314 6.94 1.43 43.02
CA PHE A 314 6.12 2.42 42.31
C PHE A 314 6.89 3.63 41.78
N ASP A 315 8.11 3.84 42.23
CA ASP A 315 8.83 5.11 42.09
C ASP A 315 10.29 4.98 41.64
N ALA A 316 10.70 3.78 41.19
CA ALA A 316 12.01 3.61 40.58
C ALA A 316 12.22 4.63 39.44
N SER A 317 13.40 5.18 39.31
CA SER A 317 13.81 6.11 38.25
C SER A 317 14.66 5.41 37.16
N SER A 318 15.18 4.24 37.49
CA SER A 318 15.99 3.42 36.56
C SER A 318 15.86 1.93 36.86
N LEU A 319 16.39 1.09 35.97
CA LEU A 319 16.46 -0.34 36.17
C LEU A 319 17.35 -0.74 37.34
N GLU A 320 18.45 -0.02 37.55
CA GLU A 320 19.37 -0.24 38.65
C GLU A 320 18.70 0.04 40.01
N GLU A 321 17.94 1.12 40.10
CA GLU A 321 17.16 1.45 41.29
C GLU A 321 16.07 0.40 41.55
N PHE A 322 15.35 -0.04 40.51
CA PHE A 322 14.37 -1.10 40.60
C PHE A 322 15.02 -2.41 41.09
N ASP A 323 16.13 -2.83 40.50
CA ASP A 323 16.85 -4.05 40.87
C ASP A 323 17.36 -3.99 42.32
N SER A 324 17.71 -2.80 42.83
CA SER A 324 18.17 -2.60 44.21
C SER A 324 17.02 -2.58 45.21
N SER A 325 15.79 -2.35 44.81
CA SER A 325 14.61 -2.27 45.68
C SER A 325 14.16 -3.60 46.26
N ASN A 326 14.67 -4.72 45.74
CA ASN A 326 14.22 -6.10 46.04
C ASN A 326 12.71 -6.34 45.73
N CYS A 327 12.08 -5.44 44.98
CA CYS A 327 10.72 -5.63 44.51
C CYS A 327 10.68 -6.60 43.31
N LYS A 328 9.57 -7.29 43.19
CA LYS A 328 9.35 -8.20 42.05
C LYS A 328 8.61 -7.52 40.90
N PHE A 329 7.75 -6.55 41.21
CA PHE A 329 6.82 -5.98 40.26
C PHE A 329 7.06 -4.48 40.07
N ALA A 330 6.90 -4.03 38.84
CA ALA A 330 6.85 -2.62 38.46
C ALA A 330 5.46 -2.27 37.88
N PRO A 331 4.94 -1.05 38.07
CA PRO A 331 3.78 -0.55 37.34
C PRO A 331 3.94 -0.67 35.83
N TYR A 332 2.86 -0.98 35.11
CA TYR A 332 2.90 -1.29 33.69
C TYR A 332 1.80 -0.60 32.87
N LYS A 333 2.18 0.13 31.84
CA LYS A 333 1.26 0.79 30.91
C LYS A 333 0.94 -0.13 29.75
N LYS A 334 -0.27 -0.68 29.70
CA LYS A 334 -0.72 -1.61 28.67
C LYS A 334 -1.61 -0.97 27.59
N GLY A 335 -1.95 0.29 27.73
CA GLY A 335 -3.05 0.92 26.99
C GLY A 335 -4.39 0.65 27.69
N GLY A 336 -5.49 0.66 26.97
CA GLY A 336 -6.83 0.43 27.52
C GLY A 336 -7.87 1.41 27.00
N SER A 337 -9.01 1.52 27.68
CA SER A 337 -10.11 2.40 27.33
C SER A 337 -9.72 3.87 27.32
N PHE A 338 -10.52 4.69 26.64
CA PHE A 338 -10.31 6.13 26.59
C PHE A 338 -10.22 6.73 28.01
N ARG A 339 -9.14 7.45 28.27
CA ARG A 339 -8.91 8.27 29.47
C ARG A 339 -8.09 9.49 29.07
N LEU A 340 -8.47 10.65 29.60
CA LEU A 340 -7.68 11.89 29.48
C LEU A 340 -6.95 12.17 30.79
N TRP A 341 -5.73 12.65 30.65
CA TRP A 341 -4.82 13.14 31.71
C TRP A 341 -4.29 12.08 32.65
N TYR A 342 -5.12 11.12 33.11
CA TYR A 342 -4.75 10.09 34.07
C TYR A 342 -5.57 8.81 33.86
N GLY A 343 -5.01 7.64 34.19
CA GLY A 343 -5.71 6.35 34.19
C GLY A 343 -4.97 5.21 33.49
N ASN A 344 -5.66 4.09 33.35
CA ASN A 344 -5.13 2.82 32.82
C ASN A 344 -3.85 2.37 33.56
N ASN A 345 -3.91 2.41 34.90
CA ASN A 345 -2.80 2.04 35.80
C ASN A 345 -3.07 0.69 36.50
N ASP A 346 -3.81 -0.18 35.86
CA ASP A 346 -4.36 -1.40 36.46
C ASP A 346 -3.32 -2.51 36.58
N TYR A 347 -2.29 -2.50 35.74
CA TYR A 347 -1.34 -3.58 35.63
C TYR A 347 0.00 -3.31 36.30
N VAL A 348 0.57 -4.40 36.81
CA VAL A 348 1.98 -4.50 37.23
C VAL A 348 2.62 -5.67 36.48
N ILE A 349 3.89 -5.52 36.14
CA ILE A 349 4.68 -6.54 35.46
C ILE A 349 5.70 -7.14 36.43
N ALA A 350 5.84 -8.46 36.41
CA ALA A 350 6.95 -9.14 37.07
C ALA A 350 8.24 -8.81 36.30
N TYR A 351 9.13 -8.00 36.92
CA TYR A 351 10.28 -7.44 36.22
C TYR A 351 11.62 -7.61 36.95
N ASP A 352 11.66 -8.36 38.05
CA ASP A 352 12.91 -8.77 38.68
C ASP A 352 13.79 -9.60 37.75
N LYS A 353 15.07 -9.73 38.02
CA LYS A 353 16.05 -10.43 37.15
C LYS A 353 15.56 -11.78 36.67
N LYS A 354 14.97 -12.57 37.60
CA LYS A 354 14.44 -13.91 37.27
C LYS A 354 13.25 -13.85 36.31
N SER A 355 12.35 -12.90 36.52
CA SER A 355 11.17 -12.73 35.68
C SER A 355 11.56 -12.23 34.29
N ARG A 356 12.56 -11.36 34.15
CA ARG A 356 13.10 -10.93 32.85
C ARG A 356 13.67 -12.11 32.06
N GLN A 357 14.45 -13.01 32.71
CA GLN A 357 14.97 -14.21 32.06
C GLN A 357 13.86 -15.16 31.59
N ILE A 358 12.77 -15.26 32.35
CA ILE A 358 11.60 -16.05 31.95
C ILE A 358 10.95 -15.41 30.72
N MET A 359 10.74 -14.09 30.71
CA MET A 359 10.16 -13.38 29.56
C MET A 359 10.99 -13.56 28.29
N GLU A 360 12.31 -13.47 28.38
CA GLU A 360 13.25 -13.66 27.26
C GLU A 360 13.13 -15.03 26.61
N SER A 361 12.69 -16.04 27.36
CA SER A 361 12.46 -17.40 26.84
C SER A 361 11.07 -17.60 26.19
N LEU A 362 10.15 -16.63 26.32
CA LEU A 362 8.80 -16.77 25.81
C LEU A 362 8.70 -16.48 24.31
N PRO A 363 7.95 -17.27 23.54
CA PRO A 363 7.67 -16.98 22.15
C PRO A 363 6.96 -15.62 21.99
N GLY A 364 7.45 -14.77 21.08
CA GLY A 364 6.85 -13.45 20.85
C GLY A 364 7.33 -12.34 21.81
N TYR A 365 8.22 -12.63 22.76
CA TYR A 365 8.90 -11.59 23.52
C TYR A 365 9.71 -10.67 22.60
N ARG A 366 9.59 -9.39 22.85
CA ARG A 366 10.37 -8.36 22.15
C ARG A 366 10.82 -7.32 23.17
N SER A 367 12.13 -7.20 23.35
CA SER A 367 12.74 -6.12 24.13
C SER A 367 12.77 -4.87 23.28
N SER A 368 11.94 -3.89 23.62
CA SER A 368 11.87 -2.62 22.93
C SER A 368 11.85 -1.48 23.94
N SER A 369 12.65 -0.45 23.70
CA SER A 369 12.69 0.80 24.47
C SER A 369 12.91 0.65 25.99
N THR A 370 13.55 -0.44 26.44
CA THR A 370 13.78 -0.70 27.85
C THR A 370 14.62 0.39 28.56
N GLY A 371 15.50 1.09 27.84
CA GLY A 371 16.25 2.24 28.36
C GLY A 371 15.40 3.48 28.70
N PHE A 372 14.10 3.47 28.34
CA PHE A 372 13.13 4.51 28.66
C PHE A 372 12.19 4.12 29.80
N PHE A 373 12.26 2.88 30.30
CA PHE A 373 11.45 2.46 31.42
C PHE A 373 11.78 3.26 32.67
N PHE A 374 10.79 3.39 33.53
CA PHE A 374 10.85 4.12 34.80
C PHE A 374 10.92 5.66 34.69
N LYS A 375 11.05 6.21 33.48
CA LYS A 375 11.05 7.67 33.26
C LYS A 375 9.62 8.22 33.20
N PRO A 376 9.40 9.50 33.60
CA PRO A 376 8.13 10.18 33.36
C PRO A 376 7.80 10.21 31.86
N SER A 377 6.53 10.09 31.53
CA SER A 377 6.13 10.01 30.12
C SER A 377 4.68 10.47 29.90
N ILE A 378 4.36 10.81 28.66
CA ILE A 378 2.99 10.88 28.15
C ILE A 378 2.72 9.56 27.43
N ASN A 379 1.57 8.92 27.70
CA ASN A 379 1.22 7.64 27.08
C ASN A 379 -0.19 7.66 26.50
N TRP A 380 -0.41 6.81 25.51
CA TRP A 380 -1.70 6.64 24.83
C TRP A 380 -1.99 5.17 24.57
N SER A 381 -3.21 4.87 24.14
CA SER A 381 -3.57 3.54 23.65
C SER A 381 -3.38 3.51 22.14
N ASP A 382 -2.58 2.55 21.64
CA ASP A 382 -2.25 2.41 20.22
C ASP A 382 -3.48 2.05 19.36
N VAL A 383 -4.45 1.34 19.94
CA VAL A 383 -5.70 0.99 19.28
C VAL A 383 -6.86 1.53 20.12
N SER A 384 -7.67 2.40 19.53
CA SER A 384 -8.89 2.96 20.13
C SER A 384 -9.98 3.11 19.09
N THR A 385 -11.23 2.83 19.47
CA THR A 385 -12.44 3.11 18.70
C THR A 385 -13.08 4.45 19.07
N SER A 386 -12.53 5.15 20.05
CA SER A 386 -12.97 6.46 20.53
C SER A 386 -11.96 7.55 20.22
N ALA A 387 -12.15 8.73 20.74
CA ALA A 387 -11.24 9.85 20.58
C ALA A 387 -9.82 9.51 21.08
N PHE A 388 -8.83 10.18 20.53
CA PHE A 388 -7.45 10.09 20.98
C PHE A 388 -7.32 10.69 22.37
N GLY A 389 -6.73 9.94 23.30
CA GLY A 389 -6.56 10.38 24.69
C GLY A 389 -5.16 10.12 25.20
N MET A 390 -4.53 11.17 25.73
CA MET A 390 -3.21 11.09 26.35
C MET A 390 -3.28 11.14 27.87
N ARG A 391 -2.33 10.47 28.51
CA ARG A 391 -2.21 10.37 29.95
C ARG A 391 -0.77 10.66 30.36
N VAL A 392 -0.61 11.49 31.37
CA VAL A 392 0.68 11.72 32.01
C VAL A 392 0.97 10.62 33.02
N SER A 393 2.15 10.08 32.99
CA SER A 393 2.64 9.09 33.94
C SER A 393 3.87 9.59 34.66
N PRO A 394 3.92 9.48 35.99
CA PRO A 394 5.14 9.76 36.73
C PRO A 394 6.22 8.70 36.40
N ARG A 395 7.38 8.81 37.04
CA ARG A 395 8.40 7.73 37.03
C ARG A 395 7.85 6.43 37.59
N GLY A 396 8.56 5.33 37.39
CA GLY A 396 8.24 4.02 37.96
C GLY A 396 7.53 3.05 37.04
N PHE A 397 7.16 3.45 35.82
CA PHE A 397 6.43 2.61 34.88
C PHE A 397 7.33 1.97 33.80
N ALA A 398 7.11 0.70 33.54
CA ALA A 398 7.41 0.08 32.26
C ALA A 398 6.18 0.17 31.33
N PHE A 399 6.33 -0.05 30.02
CA PHE A 399 5.24 0.13 29.07
C PHE A 399 5.23 -0.87 27.92
N ASP A 400 4.05 -1.15 27.44
CA ASP A 400 3.71 -2.09 26.36
C ASP A 400 3.74 -1.42 24.99
N GLY A 401 3.87 -2.22 23.94
CA GLY A 401 3.70 -1.74 22.59
C GLY A 401 2.35 -1.08 22.32
N ARG A 402 1.27 -1.60 22.91
CA ARG A 402 -0.08 -1.03 22.83
C ARG A 402 -0.33 0.14 23.79
N GLY A 403 0.59 0.37 24.71
CA GLY A 403 0.60 1.51 25.61
C GLY A 403 1.80 2.41 25.30
N ALA A 404 1.96 2.77 24.04
CA ALA A 404 3.07 3.59 23.57
C ALA A 404 3.25 4.84 24.42
N SER A 405 4.50 5.27 24.56
CA SER A 405 4.87 6.37 25.47
C SER A 405 5.80 7.36 24.76
N MET A 406 5.71 8.61 25.14
CA MET A 406 6.55 9.70 24.64
C MET A 406 7.32 10.33 25.80
N PHE A 407 8.59 10.62 25.56
CA PHE A 407 9.54 11.12 26.54
C PHE A 407 10.07 12.49 26.13
N CYS A 408 10.06 13.44 27.03
CA CYS A 408 10.59 14.78 26.85
C CYS A 408 10.93 15.43 28.19
N ASN A 409 11.45 16.63 28.14
CA ASN A 409 11.64 17.44 29.34
C ASN A 409 10.27 17.72 30.03
N ASN A 410 10.24 17.77 31.36
CA ASN A 410 9.01 17.93 32.14
C ASN A 410 8.22 19.20 31.76
N ASP A 411 8.88 20.33 31.49
CA ASP A 411 8.21 21.56 31.08
C ASP A 411 7.50 21.40 29.73
N VAL A 412 8.17 20.77 28.78
CA VAL A 412 7.62 20.44 27.45
C VAL A 412 6.52 19.40 27.57
N MET A 413 6.68 18.44 28.50
CA MET A 413 5.70 17.36 28.70
C MET A 413 4.31 17.89 29.04
N MET A 414 4.25 18.83 29.99
CA MET A 414 2.98 19.41 30.42
C MET A 414 2.35 20.29 29.33
N TYR A 415 3.20 21.01 28.58
CA TYR A 415 2.72 21.79 27.44
C TYR A 415 2.15 20.93 26.34
N ILE A 416 2.86 19.88 25.92
CA ILE A 416 2.36 18.92 24.92
C ILE A 416 1.09 18.22 25.41
N ALA A 417 1.04 17.80 26.69
CA ALA A 417 -0.13 17.17 27.26
C ALA A 417 -1.36 18.09 27.27
N ALA A 418 -1.16 19.40 27.39
CA ALA A 418 -2.26 20.37 27.37
C ALA A 418 -2.78 20.66 25.94
N LEU A 419 -1.95 20.45 24.90
CA LEU A 419 -2.33 20.68 23.50
C LEU A 419 -3.04 19.48 22.87
N LEU A 420 -2.82 18.29 23.37
CA LEU A 420 -3.29 17.01 22.84
C LEU A 420 -4.38 16.40 23.72
#